data_71cde8189a1a67bff28320035db59553
#
_entry.id   71cde8189a1a67bff28320035db59553
#
_cell.length_a   1.000
_cell.length_b   1.000
_cell.length_c   1.000
_cell.angle_alpha   90.00
_cell.angle_beta   90.00
_cell.angle_gamma   90.00
#
_symmetry.space_group_name_H-M   'P 1'
#
loop_
_entity.id
_entity.type
_entity.pdbx_description
1 polymer ?
#
loop_
_entity_poly.entity_id
_entity_poly.type
_entity_poly.pdbx_seq_one_letter_code
_entity_poly.pdbx_strand_id
1 'polypeptide(L)'
;MESKLVLYNTLSRRKEEFVPLAPPRVGMYVCGPTVYGDPHLGHARPAVTFDLLFRYLQALGYKVRYVRNITDVGHLEHDADDGEDKITKKARLEQLEPMEVAHYYTERYHRAMDALGVLSPSIEPRASGHIIEQEAFVQKILDAGYAYESNGSVYFDVEKYDRDHRYGVLSGRNLEDIVANTRALDGQCDKRNCCDFALWKKASPEHIMRWPSPWSDGFPGWHMECSAMST
;
A
#
# COMPACT_ATOMS: atom_id res chain seq x y z
N MET A 1 -38.61 4.89 -2.21
CA MET A 1 -37.84 4.98 -0.95
C MET A 1 -36.41 5.26 -1.35
N GLU A 2 -35.87 6.43 -1.03
CA GLU A 2 -34.45 6.68 -1.20
C GLU A 2 -33.70 5.73 -0.26
N SER A 3 -32.98 4.76 -0.85
CA SER A 3 -32.16 3.82 -0.09
C SER A 3 -30.93 4.55 0.39
N LYS A 4 -30.87 4.83 1.68
CA LYS A 4 -29.70 5.46 2.31
C LYS A 4 -28.60 4.42 2.48
N LEU A 5 -27.48 4.60 1.77
CA LEU A 5 -26.30 3.79 2.00
C LEU A 5 -25.69 4.13 3.35
N VAL A 6 -25.49 3.11 4.18
CA VAL A 6 -24.84 3.24 5.48
C VAL A 6 -23.56 2.41 5.47
N LEU A 7 -22.42 3.01 5.78
CA LEU A 7 -21.12 2.36 5.83
C LEU A 7 -20.53 2.48 7.24
N TYR A 8 -19.68 1.50 7.60
CA TYR A 8 -18.91 1.59 8.82
C TYR A 8 -17.71 2.54 8.62
N ASN A 9 -17.66 3.59 9.40
CA ASN A 9 -16.54 4.53 9.39
C ASN A 9 -15.51 4.11 10.47
N THR A 10 -14.31 3.74 10.03
CA THR A 10 -13.23 3.30 10.92
C THR A 10 -12.77 4.41 11.87
N LEU A 11 -12.82 5.68 11.44
CA LEU A 11 -12.40 6.81 12.27
C LEU A 11 -13.36 7.04 13.45
N SER A 12 -14.67 7.06 13.20
CA SER A 12 -15.70 7.25 14.23
C SER A 12 -16.11 5.94 14.93
N ARG A 13 -15.73 4.77 14.37
CA ARG A 13 -16.11 3.42 14.80
C ARG A 13 -17.61 3.17 14.86
N ARG A 14 -18.36 3.80 13.98
CA ARG A 14 -19.81 3.71 13.87
C ARG A 14 -20.26 3.51 12.44
N LYS A 15 -21.45 2.97 12.28
CA LYS A 15 -22.16 2.99 11.00
C LYS A 15 -22.75 4.37 10.80
N GLU A 16 -22.45 4.99 9.66
CA GLU A 16 -22.86 6.34 9.31
C GLU A 16 -23.46 6.35 7.90
N GLU A 17 -24.39 7.28 7.66
CA GLU A 17 -24.90 7.54 6.32
C GLU A 17 -23.75 8.00 5.42
N PHE A 18 -23.62 7.38 4.27
CA PHE A 18 -22.61 7.76 3.29
C PHE A 18 -22.98 9.07 2.61
N VAL A 19 -22.15 10.08 2.77
CA VAL A 19 -22.29 11.39 2.11
C VAL A 19 -21.04 11.61 1.24
N PRO A 20 -21.19 11.67 -0.11
CA PRO A 20 -20.06 11.90 -1.00
C PRO A 20 -19.53 13.33 -0.85
N LEU A 21 -18.20 13.49 -0.94
CA LEU A 21 -17.54 14.80 -0.86
C LEU A 21 -17.89 15.73 -2.02
N ALA A 22 -18.17 15.19 -3.20
CA ALA A 22 -18.46 15.95 -4.42
C ALA A 22 -19.58 15.29 -5.26
N PRO A 23 -20.85 15.31 -4.80
CA PRO A 23 -21.95 14.66 -5.50
C PRO A 23 -22.08 15.15 -6.96
N PRO A 24 -22.45 14.30 -7.93
CA PRO A 24 -22.70 12.86 -7.80
C PRO A 24 -21.43 11.98 -7.91
N ARG A 25 -20.23 12.56 -7.78
CA ARG A 25 -18.96 11.86 -7.94
C ARG A 25 -18.53 11.20 -6.63
N VAL A 26 -18.02 9.96 -6.74
CA VAL A 26 -17.44 9.19 -5.64
C VAL A 26 -16.09 8.67 -6.06
N GLY A 27 -15.04 8.95 -5.27
CA GLY A 27 -13.74 8.29 -5.37
C GLY A 27 -13.70 7.06 -4.46
N MET A 28 -13.26 5.93 -4.98
CA MET A 28 -13.07 4.69 -4.23
C MET A 28 -11.67 4.14 -4.54
N TYR A 29 -10.84 3.99 -3.51
CA TYR A 29 -9.53 3.36 -3.62
C TYR A 29 -9.52 2.05 -2.83
N VAL A 30 -9.01 0.98 -3.43
CA VAL A 30 -8.86 -0.33 -2.80
C VAL A 30 -7.45 -0.83 -3.06
N CYS A 31 -6.74 -1.25 -2.01
CA CYS A 31 -5.44 -1.88 -2.17
C CYS A 31 -5.57 -3.17 -3.00
N GLY A 32 -4.73 -3.27 -4.00
CA GLY A 32 -4.69 -4.42 -4.90
C GLY A 32 -3.69 -5.50 -4.48
N PRO A 33 -3.45 -6.50 -5.34
CA PRO A 33 -2.56 -7.60 -5.03
C PRO A 33 -1.09 -7.22 -5.15
N THR A 34 -0.24 -7.93 -4.41
CA THR A 34 1.19 -8.05 -4.73
C THR A 34 1.37 -9.21 -5.69
N VAL A 35 1.97 -8.93 -6.85
CA VAL A 35 1.95 -9.85 -8.00
C VAL A 35 3.23 -10.72 -8.10
N TYR A 36 3.44 -11.58 -7.12
CA TYR A 36 4.55 -12.55 -7.08
C TYR A 36 4.09 -14.02 -7.13
N GLY A 37 2.78 -14.25 -7.11
CA GLY A 37 2.21 -15.60 -7.08
C GLY A 37 0.75 -15.62 -7.51
N ASP A 38 0.18 -16.82 -7.60
CA ASP A 38 -1.21 -17.01 -7.98
C ASP A 38 -2.19 -16.37 -7.01
N PRO A 39 -3.29 -15.79 -7.50
CA PRO A 39 -4.35 -15.29 -6.65
C PRO A 39 -5.01 -16.43 -5.87
N HIS A 40 -5.42 -16.12 -4.66
CA HIS A 40 -6.13 -17.02 -3.76
C HIS A 40 -7.35 -16.34 -3.12
N LEU A 41 -8.08 -17.05 -2.25
CA LEU A 41 -9.29 -16.53 -1.61
C LEU A 41 -9.08 -15.21 -0.86
N GLY A 42 -7.88 -14.97 -0.32
CA GLY A 42 -7.52 -13.70 0.31
C GLY A 42 -7.56 -12.50 -0.66
N HIS A 43 -7.27 -12.73 -1.96
CA HIS A 43 -7.41 -11.72 -3.00
C HIS A 43 -8.84 -11.60 -3.53
N ALA A 44 -9.55 -12.74 -3.62
CA ALA A 44 -10.93 -12.75 -4.10
C ALA A 44 -11.90 -12.04 -3.14
N ARG A 45 -11.70 -12.19 -1.83
CA ARG A 45 -12.59 -11.60 -0.82
C ARG A 45 -12.71 -10.08 -0.93
N PRO A 46 -11.64 -9.27 -0.87
CA PRO A 46 -11.76 -7.82 -1.06
C PRO A 46 -12.26 -7.47 -2.45
N ALA A 47 -11.83 -8.16 -3.51
CA ALA A 47 -12.25 -7.87 -4.88
C ALA A 47 -13.78 -7.99 -5.02
N VAL A 48 -14.39 -9.11 -4.59
CA VAL A 48 -15.84 -9.32 -4.64
C VAL A 48 -16.59 -8.36 -3.70
N THR A 49 -16.05 -8.12 -2.49
CA THR A 49 -16.71 -7.21 -1.52
C THR A 49 -16.79 -5.79 -2.06
N PHE A 50 -15.71 -5.28 -2.61
CA PHE A 50 -15.68 -3.90 -3.14
C PHE A 50 -16.31 -3.78 -4.53
N ASP A 51 -16.38 -4.86 -5.32
CA ASP A 51 -17.20 -4.90 -6.53
C ASP A 51 -18.70 -4.74 -6.22
N LEU A 52 -19.18 -5.40 -5.16
CA LEU A 52 -20.55 -5.21 -4.69
C LEU A 52 -20.82 -3.74 -4.33
N LEU A 53 -19.91 -3.11 -3.57
CA LEU A 53 -20.05 -1.70 -3.22
C LEU A 53 -19.99 -0.80 -4.47
N PHE A 54 -19.08 -1.07 -5.40
CA PHE A 54 -18.95 -0.33 -6.65
C PHE A 54 -20.24 -0.37 -7.48
N ARG A 55 -20.80 -1.56 -7.69
CA ARG A 55 -22.08 -1.75 -8.40
C ARG A 55 -23.23 -1.06 -7.67
N TYR A 56 -23.28 -1.14 -6.36
CA TYR A 56 -24.34 -0.54 -5.58
C TYR A 56 -24.29 0.99 -5.63
N LEU A 57 -23.12 1.60 -5.53
CA LEU A 57 -22.96 3.04 -5.72
C LEU A 57 -23.40 3.49 -7.11
N GLN A 58 -23.10 2.73 -8.16
CA GLN A 58 -23.58 3.01 -9.52
C GLN A 58 -25.11 2.88 -9.62
N ALA A 59 -25.70 1.87 -8.99
CA ALA A 59 -27.15 1.67 -8.95
C ALA A 59 -27.87 2.80 -8.21
N LEU A 60 -27.23 3.45 -7.24
CA LEU A 60 -27.70 4.66 -6.57
C LEU A 60 -27.54 5.95 -7.42
N GLY A 61 -27.00 5.84 -8.64
CA GLY A 61 -26.81 6.97 -9.55
C GLY A 61 -25.50 7.75 -9.37
N TYR A 62 -24.57 7.29 -8.53
CA TYR A 62 -23.26 7.92 -8.38
C TYR A 62 -22.34 7.63 -9.58
N LYS A 63 -21.49 8.62 -9.91
CA LYS A 63 -20.38 8.48 -10.86
C LYS A 63 -19.15 8.07 -10.11
N VAL A 64 -18.84 6.78 -10.10
CA VAL A 64 -17.75 6.22 -9.28
C VAL A 64 -16.46 6.13 -10.09
N ARG A 65 -15.38 6.74 -9.56
CA ARG A 65 -14.01 6.47 -9.97
C ARG A 65 -13.43 5.42 -9.03
N TYR A 66 -13.33 4.20 -9.52
CA TYR A 66 -12.77 3.09 -8.76
C TYR A 66 -11.30 2.89 -9.14
N VAL A 67 -10.42 2.97 -8.17
CA VAL A 67 -8.97 2.77 -8.31
C VAL A 67 -8.56 1.56 -7.49
N ARG A 68 -7.81 0.65 -8.11
CA ARG A 68 -7.20 -0.50 -7.45
C ARG A 68 -5.78 -0.65 -7.99
N ASN A 69 -4.78 -0.60 -7.14
CA ASN A 69 -3.40 -0.68 -7.57
C ASN A 69 -2.93 -2.12 -7.81
N ILE A 70 -1.78 -2.23 -8.50
CA ILE A 70 -0.95 -3.42 -8.54
C ILE A 70 0.36 -3.11 -7.82
N THR A 71 0.68 -3.90 -6.81
CA THR A 71 1.96 -3.81 -6.11
C THR A 71 2.96 -4.72 -6.81
N ASP A 72 3.83 -4.12 -7.61
CA ASP A 72 4.85 -4.78 -8.42
C ASP A 72 6.28 -4.45 -7.99
N VAL A 73 6.46 -3.85 -6.80
CA VAL A 73 7.75 -3.50 -6.18
C VAL A 73 7.63 -3.30 -4.67
N GLY A 74 8.74 -3.40 -3.95
CA GLY A 74 8.84 -2.96 -2.55
C GLY A 74 8.25 -3.89 -1.51
N HIS A 75 7.89 -5.11 -1.86
CA HIS A 75 7.31 -6.07 -0.92
C HIS A 75 8.33 -7.12 -0.48
N LEU A 76 9.00 -6.85 0.62
CA LEU A 76 10.04 -7.74 1.18
C LEU A 76 9.44 -8.99 1.84
N GLU A 77 10.27 -10.02 2.01
CA GLU A 77 9.88 -11.24 2.72
C GLU A 77 9.51 -10.95 4.18
N HIS A 78 8.57 -11.73 4.70
CA HIS A 78 8.07 -11.65 6.09
C HIS A 78 7.43 -10.31 6.47
N ASP A 79 7.09 -9.44 5.48
CA ASP A 79 6.56 -8.11 5.70
C ASP A 79 7.46 -7.27 6.64
N ALA A 80 8.78 -7.50 6.53
CA ALA A 80 9.82 -6.87 7.31
C ALA A 80 10.50 -5.74 6.51
N ASP A 81 11.29 -4.91 7.20
CA ASP A 81 12.08 -3.86 6.54
C ASP A 81 13.39 -4.40 5.92
N ASP A 82 13.72 -5.66 6.17
CA ASP A 82 14.90 -6.35 5.63
C ASP A 82 14.48 -7.69 5.01
N GLY A 83 15.19 -8.11 3.99
CA GLY A 83 14.94 -9.35 3.26
C GLY A 83 14.97 -9.16 1.75
N GLU A 84 14.82 -10.25 1.02
CA GLU A 84 14.74 -10.23 -0.44
C GLU A 84 13.32 -9.81 -0.87
N ASP A 85 13.21 -8.98 -1.90
CA ASP A 85 11.93 -8.66 -2.53
C ASP A 85 11.27 -9.92 -3.09
N LYS A 86 9.98 -10.14 -2.80
CA LYS A 86 9.25 -11.36 -3.16
C LYS A 86 9.21 -11.60 -4.67
N ILE A 87 9.12 -10.53 -5.46
CA ILE A 87 9.10 -10.63 -6.93
C ILE A 87 10.50 -10.98 -7.45
N THR A 88 11.53 -10.33 -6.93
CA THR A 88 12.94 -10.61 -7.28
C THR A 88 13.32 -12.05 -6.92
N LYS A 89 12.93 -12.54 -5.74
CA LYS A 89 13.15 -13.94 -5.34
C LYS A 89 12.45 -14.91 -6.29
N LYS A 90 11.20 -14.64 -6.64
CA LYS A 90 10.45 -15.46 -7.57
C LYS A 90 11.07 -15.47 -8.96
N ALA A 91 11.49 -14.31 -9.45
CA ALA A 91 12.17 -14.17 -10.74
C ALA A 91 13.45 -14.99 -10.80
N ARG A 92 14.28 -14.93 -9.75
CA ARG A 92 15.50 -15.74 -9.65
C ARG A 92 15.21 -17.25 -9.67
N LEU A 93 14.20 -17.70 -8.93
CA LEU A 93 13.79 -19.12 -8.89
C LEU A 93 13.27 -19.61 -10.23
N GLU A 94 12.59 -18.78 -11.00
CA GLU A 94 12.01 -19.11 -12.31
C GLU A 94 12.91 -18.73 -13.48
N GLN A 95 14.09 -18.13 -13.22
CA GLN A 95 15.03 -17.64 -14.24
C GLN A 95 14.40 -16.62 -15.20
N LEU A 96 13.60 -15.70 -14.63
CA LEU A 96 12.90 -14.61 -15.32
C LEU A 96 13.38 -13.26 -14.81
N GLU A 97 13.06 -12.18 -15.54
CA GLU A 97 13.20 -10.83 -15.04
C GLU A 97 12.05 -10.49 -14.08
N PRO A 98 12.27 -9.67 -13.01
CA PRO A 98 11.23 -9.32 -12.05
C PRO A 98 9.95 -8.77 -12.70
N MET A 99 10.07 -7.96 -13.74
CA MET A 99 8.92 -7.39 -14.44
C MET A 99 8.14 -8.41 -15.27
N GLU A 100 8.80 -9.50 -15.74
CA GLU A 100 8.09 -10.62 -16.38
C GLU A 100 7.24 -11.37 -15.38
N VAL A 101 7.77 -11.62 -14.16
CA VAL A 101 7.04 -12.22 -13.04
C VAL A 101 5.83 -11.36 -12.68
N ALA A 102 6.05 -10.06 -12.47
CA ALA A 102 4.98 -9.12 -12.14
C ALA A 102 3.89 -9.07 -13.21
N HIS A 103 4.27 -9.06 -14.50
CA HIS A 103 3.32 -9.09 -15.61
C HIS A 103 2.54 -10.41 -15.65
N TYR A 104 3.21 -11.55 -15.59
CA TYR A 104 2.59 -12.87 -15.63
C TYR A 104 1.54 -13.07 -14.53
N TYR A 105 1.86 -12.73 -13.26
CA TYR A 105 0.92 -12.88 -12.17
C TYR A 105 -0.17 -11.81 -12.15
N THR A 106 0.07 -10.62 -12.71
CA THR A 106 -0.98 -9.62 -12.96
C THR A 106 -2.05 -10.18 -13.90
N GLU A 107 -1.63 -10.78 -15.03
CA GLU A 107 -2.57 -11.40 -15.99
C GLU A 107 -3.36 -12.56 -15.36
N ARG A 108 -2.71 -13.38 -14.53
CA ARG A 108 -3.39 -14.46 -13.81
C ARG A 108 -4.40 -13.92 -12.79
N TYR A 109 -4.05 -12.82 -12.11
CA TYR A 109 -4.97 -12.14 -11.22
C TYR A 109 -6.20 -11.62 -11.98
N HIS A 110 -6.01 -10.94 -13.11
CA HIS A 110 -7.13 -10.44 -13.92
C HIS A 110 -8.05 -11.57 -14.38
N ARG A 111 -7.49 -12.65 -14.92
CA ARG A 111 -8.29 -13.82 -15.36
C ARG A 111 -9.09 -14.44 -14.21
N ALA A 112 -8.51 -14.50 -13.02
CA ALA A 112 -9.22 -15.02 -11.85
C ALA A 112 -10.36 -14.09 -11.41
N MET A 113 -10.15 -12.76 -11.45
CA MET A 113 -11.19 -11.79 -11.13
C MET A 113 -12.31 -11.78 -12.18
N ASP A 114 -11.98 -11.91 -13.47
CA ASP A 114 -12.94 -12.06 -14.55
C ASP A 114 -13.81 -13.31 -14.37
N ALA A 115 -13.19 -14.44 -14.01
CA ALA A 115 -13.89 -15.69 -13.73
C ALA A 115 -14.86 -15.58 -12.53
N LEU A 116 -14.60 -14.69 -11.59
CA LEU A 116 -15.49 -14.35 -10.47
C LEU A 116 -16.55 -13.29 -10.83
N GLY A 117 -16.51 -12.75 -12.04
CA GLY A 117 -17.42 -11.70 -12.51
C GLY A 117 -17.21 -10.33 -11.85
N VAL A 118 -16.02 -10.10 -11.28
CA VAL A 118 -15.61 -8.81 -10.70
C VAL A 118 -15.35 -7.80 -11.80
N LEU A 119 -15.91 -6.60 -11.69
CA LEU A 119 -15.68 -5.52 -12.64
C LEU A 119 -14.25 -4.97 -12.52
N SER A 120 -13.67 -4.63 -13.66
CA SER A 120 -12.40 -3.94 -13.69
C SER A 120 -12.49 -2.54 -13.04
N PRO A 121 -11.43 -2.07 -12.35
CA PRO A 121 -11.38 -0.71 -11.84
C PRO A 121 -11.33 0.31 -13.00
N SER A 122 -11.68 1.57 -12.71
CA SER A 122 -11.55 2.67 -13.67
C SER A 122 -10.09 2.99 -13.98
N ILE A 123 -9.22 2.83 -12.99
CA ILE A 123 -7.76 3.04 -13.08
C ILE A 123 -7.07 1.96 -12.24
N GLU A 124 -6.04 1.36 -12.81
CA GLU A 124 -5.22 0.35 -12.12
C GLU A 124 -3.74 0.78 -12.16
N PRO A 125 -3.31 1.65 -11.23
CA PRO A 125 -1.94 2.14 -11.18
C PRO A 125 -0.99 1.05 -10.67
N ARG A 126 0.25 1.06 -11.20
CA ARG A 126 1.34 0.21 -10.72
C ARG A 126 2.25 0.97 -9.78
N ALA A 127 2.71 0.34 -8.71
CA ALA A 127 3.61 0.97 -7.75
C ALA A 127 4.92 1.42 -8.42
N SER A 128 5.50 0.59 -9.30
CA SER A 128 6.70 0.92 -10.08
C SER A 128 6.51 2.11 -11.04
N GLY A 129 5.28 2.39 -11.47
CA GLY A 129 4.95 3.52 -12.33
C GLY A 129 4.75 4.85 -11.59
N HIS A 130 4.80 4.85 -10.25
CA HIS A 130 4.53 6.00 -9.39
C HIS A 130 5.68 6.32 -8.44
N ILE A 131 6.90 6.00 -8.82
CA ILE A 131 8.10 6.23 -7.98
C ILE A 131 8.29 7.72 -7.70
N ILE A 132 8.12 8.58 -8.69
CA ILE A 132 8.28 10.04 -8.55
C ILE A 132 7.28 10.60 -7.54
N GLU A 133 6.01 10.16 -7.59
CA GLU A 133 4.98 10.58 -6.64
C GLU A 133 5.27 10.07 -5.23
N GLN A 134 5.80 8.87 -5.12
CA GLN A 134 6.19 8.29 -3.83
C GLN A 134 7.38 9.05 -3.23
N GLU A 135 8.42 9.35 -4.01
CA GLU A 135 9.55 10.20 -3.57
C GLU A 135 9.06 11.59 -3.12
N ALA A 136 8.21 12.22 -3.91
CA ALA A 136 7.63 13.52 -3.56
C ALA A 136 6.81 13.46 -2.27
N PHE A 137 6.14 12.34 -2.00
CA PHE A 137 5.38 12.14 -0.77
C PHE A 137 6.31 11.93 0.43
N VAL A 138 7.38 11.13 0.28
CA VAL A 138 8.43 10.97 1.30
C VAL A 138 9.07 12.31 1.65
N GLN A 139 9.39 13.13 0.64
CA GLN A 139 9.96 14.46 0.84
C GLN A 139 9.03 15.36 1.66
N LYS A 140 7.72 15.36 1.39
CA LYS A 140 6.75 16.12 2.19
C LYS A 140 6.72 15.68 3.66
N ILE A 141 6.90 14.40 3.96
CA ILE A 141 6.96 13.90 5.33
C ILE A 141 8.26 14.34 6.01
N LEU A 142 9.39 14.31 5.28
CA LEU A 142 10.67 14.84 5.74
C LEU A 142 10.58 16.34 6.05
N ASP A 143 10.03 17.14 5.14
CA ASP A 143 9.85 18.58 5.29
C ASP A 143 8.93 18.93 6.48
N ALA A 144 7.92 18.10 6.73
CA ALA A 144 7.06 18.21 7.91
C ALA A 144 7.77 17.79 9.21
N GLY A 145 8.96 17.20 9.11
CA GLY A 145 9.80 16.81 10.23
C GLY A 145 9.39 15.50 10.91
N TYR A 146 8.55 14.67 10.28
CA TYR A 146 8.11 13.37 10.81
C TYR A 146 8.82 12.17 10.17
N ALA A 147 9.87 12.42 9.43
CA ALA A 147 10.77 11.40 8.93
C ALA A 147 12.23 11.82 9.12
N TYR A 148 13.14 10.89 9.01
CA TYR A 148 14.58 11.11 9.07
C TYR A 148 15.32 10.15 8.14
N GLU A 149 16.46 10.61 7.64
CA GLU A 149 17.39 9.79 6.88
C GLU A 149 18.35 9.06 7.81
N SER A 150 18.61 7.79 7.52
CA SER A 150 19.62 6.99 8.17
C SER A 150 20.21 5.99 7.17
N ASN A 151 21.54 6.05 6.98
CA ASN A 151 22.31 5.17 6.09
C ASN A 151 21.75 5.08 4.65
N GLY A 152 21.18 6.19 4.13
CA GLY A 152 20.59 6.27 2.78
C GLY A 152 19.18 5.68 2.66
N SER A 153 18.58 5.27 3.78
CA SER A 153 17.16 4.95 3.90
C SER A 153 16.43 6.09 4.61
N VAL A 154 15.12 6.22 4.38
CA VAL A 154 14.27 7.20 5.05
C VAL A 154 13.25 6.46 5.90
N TYR A 155 13.15 6.84 7.17
CA TYR A 155 12.25 6.23 8.16
C TYR A 155 11.24 7.25 8.69
N PHE A 156 10.02 6.80 8.95
CA PHE A 156 9.00 7.57 9.65
C PHE A 156 9.28 7.54 11.15
N ASP A 157 9.31 8.73 11.79
CA ASP A 157 9.52 8.90 13.23
C ASP A 157 8.18 8.79 13.97
N VAL A 158 7.84 7.56 14.35
CA VAL A 158 6.54 7.23 14.95
C VAL A 158 6.36 7.92 16.30
N GLU A 159 7.39 7.94 17.15
CA GLU A 159 7.30 8.57 18.48
C GLU A 159 7.13 10.09 18.38
N LYS A 160 7.83 10.75 17.45
CA LYS A 160 7.66 12.17 17.22
C LYS A 160 6.27 12.50 16.74
N TYR A 161 5.76 11.73 15.78
CA TYR A 161 4.41 11.91 15.27
C TYR A 161 3.35 11.67 16.36
N ASP A 162 3.53 10.65 17.21
CA ASP A 162 2.59 10.35 18.29
C ASP A 162 2.49 11.49 19.31
N ARG A 163 3.62 12.13 19.66
CA ARG A 163 3.62 13.30 20.56
C ARG A 163 2.80 14.47 20.03
N ASP A 164 2.84 14.67 18.70
CA ASP A 164 2.22 15.85 18.07
C ASP A 164 0.78 15.57 17.59
N HIS A 165 0.48 14.32 17.18
CA HIS A 165 -0.74 13.99 16.42
C HIS A 165 -1.46 12.71 16.87
N ARG A 166 -1.01 11.99 17.86
CA ARG A 166 -1.54 10.69 18.28
C ARG A 166 -1.53 9.65 17.15
N TYR A 167 -0.53 8.78 17.16
CA TYR A 167 -0.41 7.69 16.22
C TYR A 167 -1.49 6.60 16.47
N GLY A 168 -1.88 5.86 15.42
CA GLY A 168 -2.78 4.72 15.54
C GLY A 168 -4.28 5.06 15.67
N VAL A 169 -4.71 6.30 15.39
CA VAL A 169 -6.12 6.71 15.48
C VAL A 169 -7.06 5.79 14.68
N LEU A 170 -6.67 5.42 13.45
CA LEU A 170 -7.48 4.52 12.60
C LEU A 170 -7.39 3.06 13.06
N SER A 171 -6.20 2.56 13.36
CA SER A 171 -6.00 1.16 13.79
C SER A 171 -6.54 0.90 15.19
N GLY A 172 -6.62 1.93 16.02
CA GLY A 172 -7.02 1.83 17.42
C GLY A 172 -5.94 1.24 18.31
N ARG A 173 -4.73 1.08 17.81
CA ARG A 173 -3.58 0.65 18.59
C ARG A 173 -2.95 1.86 19.28
N ASN A 174 -2.45 1.67 20.49
CA ASN A 174 -1.58 2.63 21.15
C ASN A 174 -0.11 2.29 20.88
N LEU A 175 0.77 3.27 21.07
CA LEU A 175 2.20 3.08 20.80
C LEU A 175 2.83 2.04 21.73
N GLU A 176 2.41 1.97 23.00
CA GLU A 176 2.91 0.99 23.98
C GLU A 176 2.66 -0.45 23.53
N ASP A 177 1.46 -0.74 23.00
CA ASP A 177 1.11 -2.06 22.47
C ASP A 177 1.93 -2.39 21.19
N ILE A 178 2.23 -1.39 20.36
CA ILE A 178 3.06 -1.56 19.16
C ILE A 178 4.48 -1.92 19.58
N VAL A 179 5.09 -1.14 20.47
CA VAL A 179 6.45 -1.37 20.99
C VAL A 179 6.57 -2.72 21.68
N ALA A 180 5.60 -3.09 22.52
CA ALA A 180 5.58 -4.36 23.24
C ALA A 180 5.49 -5.59 22.29
N ASN A 181 4.87 -5.43 21.12
CA ASN A 181 4.70 -6.50 20.13
C ASN A 181 5.75 -6.46 19.00
N THR A 182 6.62 -5.45 18.98
CA THR A 182 7.70 -5.37 17.98
C THR A 182 8.78 -6.38 18.36
N ARG A 183 8.98 -7.41 17.52
CA ARG A 183 10.07 -8.37 17.70
C ARG A 183 11.40 -7.66 17.43
N ALA A 184 12.43 -8.02 18.18
CA ALA A 184 13.80 -7.67 17.84
C ALA A 184 14.18 -8.40 16.54
N LEU A 185 14.01 -7.73 15.40
CA LEU A 185 14.40 -8.24 14.09
C LEU A 185 15.83 -7.79 13.79
N ASP A 186 16.62 -8.66 13.17
CA ASP A 186 17.93 -8.28 12.62
C ASP A 186 17.73 -7.18 11.58
N GLY A 187 18.62 -6.17 11.56
CA GLY A 187 18.51 -5.02 10.64
C GLY A 187 17.93 -3.73 11.24
N GLN A 188 17.61 -3.69 12.53
CA GLN A 188 17.09 -2.49 13.21
C GLN A 188 18.15 -1.43 13.57
N CYS A 189 19.42 -1.66 13.26
CA CYS A 189 20.51 -0.73 13.62
C CYS A 189 20.40 0.66 12.96
N ASP A 190 19.66 0.79 11.86
CA ASP A 190 19.48 2.07 11.18
C ASP A 190 18.31 2.90 11.72
N LYS A 191 17.41 2.30 12.51
CA LYS A 191 16.24 2.97 13.07
C LYS A 191 16.56 3.63 14.40
N ARG A 192 15.92 4.77 14.68
CA ARG A 192 15.99 5.41 16.00
C ARG A 192 15.17 4.65 17.04
N ASN A 193 13.98 4.18 16.64
CA ASN A 193 13.07 3.43 17.49
C ASN A 193 12.59 2.16 16.77
N CYS A 194 12.30 1.12 17.52
CA CYS A 194 11.85 -0.16 16.98
C CYS A 194 10.51 -0.10 16.23
N CYS A 195 9.66 0.90 16.56
CA CYS A 195 8.37 1.12 15.92
C CYS A 195 8.44 1.95 14.63
N ASP A 196 9.60 2.56 14.32
CA ASP A 196 9.79 3.30 13.08
C ASP A 196 9.75 2.34 11.89
N PHE A 197 9.29 2.83 10.74
CA PHE A 197 9.20 2.02 9.52
C PHE A 197 9.75 2.77 8.30
N ALA A 198 10.24 2.00 7.33
CA ALA A 198 10.84 2.57 6.14
C ALA A 198 9.80 3.22 5.23
N LEU A 199 10.09 4.45 4.79
CA LEU A 199 9.38 5.16 3.72
C LEU A 199 10.12 5.00 2.39
N TRP A 200 11.45 5.00 2.44
CA TRP A 200 12.35 4.68 1.34
C TRP A 200 13.46 3.78 1.86
N LYS A 201 13.74 2.69 1.17
CA LYS A 201 14.77 1.75 1.57
C LYS A 201 15.92 1.78 0.57
N LYS A 202 17.15 1.96 1.07
CA LYS A 202 18.36 1.82 0.27
C LYS A 202 18.46 0.40 -0.25
N ALA A 203 18.67 0.25 -1.55
CA ALA A 203 18.87 -1.05 -2.17
C ALA A 203 20.27 -1.61 -1.90
N SER A 204 20.37 -2.92 -1.71
CA SER A 204 21.65 -3.62 -1.77
C SER A 204 22.16 -3.67 -3.23
N PRO A 205 23.45 -3.92 -3.46
CA PRO A 205 23.98 -4.04 -4.82
C PRO A 205 23.29 -5.11 -5.67
N GLU A 206 22.78 -6.17 -5.03
CA GLU A 206 22.10 -7.30 -5.66
C GLU A 206 20.62 -7.01 -5.96
N HIS A 207 20.04 -5.96 -5.38
CA HIS A 207 18.64 -5.61 -5.56
C HIS A 207 18.41 -5.00 -6.94
N ILE A 208 17.68 -5.74 -7.81
CA ILE A 208 17.50 -5.37 -9.22
C ILE A 208 16.50 -4.21 -9.35
N MET A 209 15.37 -4.29 -8.62
CA MET A 209 14.28 -3.30 -8.71
C MET A 209 14.58 -2.10 -7.81
N ARG A 210 15.40 -1.19 -8.30
CA ARG A 210 15.81 0.04 -7.59
C ARG A 210 15.78 1.24 -8.52
N TRP A 211 15.54 2.39 -7.94
CA TRP A 211 15.49 3.68 -8.63
C TRP A 211 16.41 4.69 -7.95
N PRO A 212 16.99 5.62 -8.71
CA PRO A 212 17.73 6.73 -8.12
C PRO A 212 16.79 7.63 -7.33
N SER A 213 17.21 8.07 -6.16
CA SER A 213 16.48 9.03 -5.34
C SER A 213 17.43 10.04 -4.71
N PRO A 214 16.93 11.14 -4.11
CA PRO A 214 17.78 12.09 -3.38
C PRO A 214 18.58 11.49 -2.23
N TRP A 215 18.15 10.35 -1.69
CA TRP A 215 18.75 9.72 -0.51
C TRP A 215 19.71 8.58 -0.88
N SER A 216 19.32 7.76 -1.82
CA SER A 216 20.13 6.65 -2.37
C SER A 216 19.42 5.98 -3.54
N ASP A 217 20.13 5.14 -4.28
CA ASP A 217 19.50 4.12 -5.10
C ASP A 217 18.72 3.16 -4.18
N GLY A 218 17.42 3.03 -4.42
CA GLY A 218 16.53 2.31 -3.52
C GLY A 218 15.14 2.06 -4.07
N PHE A 219 14.23 1.79 -3.18
CA PHE A 219 12.83 1.49 -3.49
C PHE A 219 11.91 1.99 -2.38
N PRO A 220 10.63 2.25 -2.67
CA PRO A 220 9.68 2.73 -1.67
C PRO A 220 9.40 1.67 -0.61
N GLY A 221 9.19 2.12 0.63
CA GLY A 221 8.68 1.28 1.71
C GLY A 221 7.25 0.82 1.43
N TRP A 222 6.89 -0.34 1.95
CA TRP A 222 5.65 -1.06 1.59
C TRP A 222 4.37 -0.22 1.65
N HIS A 223 4.21 0.71 2.55
CA HIS A 223 2.95 1.46 2.66
C HIS A 223 2.92 2.78 1.88
N MET A 224 4.02 3.15 1.23
CA MET A 224 4.12 4.41 0.50
C MET A 224 3.32 4.40 -0.80
N GLU A 225 3.27 3.26 -1.48
CA GLU A 225 2.59 3.09 -2.75
C GLU A 225 1.10 3.43 -2.66
N CYS A 226 0.37 2.79 -1.73
CA CYS A 226 -1.05 3.07 -1.55
C CYS A 226 -1.30 4.51 -1.10
N SER A 227 -0.43 5.07 -0.25
CA SER A 227 -0.54 6.46 0.20
C SER A 227 -0.38 7.45 -0.97
N ALA A 228 0.60 7.24 -1.84
CA ALA A 228 0.84 8.10 -2.99
C ALA A 228 -0.22 7.92 -4.09
N MET A 229 -0.65 6.67 -4.37
CA MET A 229 -1.60 6.39 -5.44
C MET A 229 -3.07 6.67 -5.09
N SER A 230 -3.40 6.94 -3.83
CA SER A 230 -4.76 7.26 -3.37
C SER A 230 -5.07 8.75 -3.29
N THR A 231 -4.09 9.61 -3.54
CA THR A 231 -4.20 11.09 -3.45
C THR A 231 -4.46 11.83 -4.77
#